data_beee644989fc85a9b3c75a2f5100a559
#
_entry.id   beee644989fc85a9b3c75a2f5100a559
#
_cell.length_a   1.000
_cell.length_b   1.000
_cell.length_c   1.000
_cell.angle_alpha   90.00
_cell.angle_beta   90.00
_cell.angle_gamma   90.00
#
_symmetry.space_group_name_H-M   'P 1'
#
loop_
_entity.id
_entity.type
_entity.pdbx_description
1 polymer ?
#
loop_
_entity_poly.entity_id
_entity_poly.type
_entity_poly.pdbx_seq_one_letter_code
_entity_poly.pdbx_strand_id
1 'polypeptide(L)'
;MNKYLTIVTEGGRAFGFGHITRCKAIADCFQRYGFLTKFVINGDASIYSVLEESRVIMYDWIKHKDHLLDNLHSSSIILIDSIEITNKQIAEIQSVGVPIIFIDDEKRRNFLEAGFVVDWTVLSDNKDYFVPRKNKVTYLLGSQYTPLREEYNTAKKNKIKDNIQSIMVTFGGSDVRNLTPFFLKNLNKLLPNCKKNIIIGSGFCNLQQIEKFKDKNTNLIFEVTASKMVEVMQGSDLAIASGGQTLYELAKIGTPAIVVLIAENAKSDTFGWAEVGSISYIGWWDDGKLLRNLEIKLSLLKSKKKRKEMQDYAKEYINPNGANLLVNSIIKAL
;
A
#
# COMPACT_ATOMS: atom_id res chain seq x y z
N MET A 1 -8.61 -30.57 12.55
CA MET A 1 -7.24 -30.05 12.38
C MET A 1 -7.30 -28.54 12.25
N ASN A 2 -6.37 -27.84 12.86
CA ASN A 2 -6.26 -26.40 12.69
C ASN A 2 -5.88 -26.06 11.24
N LYS A 3 -6.54 -25.06 10.65
CA LYS A 3 -6.19 -24.55 9.31
C LYS A 3 -5.18 -23.42 9.45
N TYR A 4 -4.06 -23.51 8.75
CA TYR A 4 -3.00 -22.49 8.79
C TYR A 4 -2.89 -21.76 7.47
N LEU A 5 -2.91 -20.43 7.52
CA LEU A 5 -2.44 -19.56 6.46
C LEU A 5 -1.01 -19.14 6.79
N THR A 6 -0.04 -19.56 5.97
CA THR A 6 1.34 -19.08 6.08
C THR A 6 1.60 -18.02 5.02
N ILE A 7 2.10 -16.86 5.46
CA ILE A 7 2.36 -15.69 4.63
C ILE A 7 3.86 -15.52 4.49
N VAL A 8 4.36 -15.52 3.27
CA VAL A 8 5.77 -15.31 2.92
C VAL A 8 5.90 -13.91 2.33
N THR A 9 6.68 -13.06 2.99
CA THR A 9 6.78 -11.64 2.58
C THR A 9 8.08 -10.98 3.07
N GLU A 10 8.30 -9.74 2.65
CA GLU A 10 9.33 -8.85 3.16
C GLU A 10 8.72 -7.68 3.92
N GLY A 11 9.50 -7.10 4.85
CA GLY A 11 9.06 -5.88 5.54
C GLY A 11 10.07 -5.34 6.53
N GLY A 12 9.91 -4.08 6.91
CA GLY A 12 10.79 -3.39 7.84
C GLY A 12 11.43 -2.15 7.24
N ARG A 13 12.50 -1.66 7.86
CA ARG A 13 13.13 -0.39 7.46
C ARG A 13 13.65 -0.39 6.03
N ALA A 14 14.23 -1.51 5.59
CA ALA A 14 14.80 -1.62 4.24
C ALA A 14 13.73 -1.80 3.14
N PHE A 15 12.68 -2.55 3.42
CA PHE A 15 11.64 -2.92 2.45
C PHE A 15 10.39 -2.04 2.53
N GLY A 16 10.25 -1.27 3.63
CA GLY A 16 9.02 -0.57 3.95
C GLY A 16 7.98 -1.47 4.62
N PHE A 17 6.79 -0.91 4.87
CA PHE A 17 5.71 -1.61 5.61
C PHE A 17 4.51 -1.97 4.73
N GLY A 18 4.54 -1.64 3.44
CA GLY A 18 3.42 -1.84 2.52
C GLY A 18 2.98 -3.30 2.44
N HIS A 19 3.93 -4.22 2.21
CA HIS A 19 3.67 -5.67 2.16
C HIS A 19 3.11 -6.20 3.47
N ILE A 20 3.70 -5.81 4.61
CA ILE A 20 3.25 -6.26 5.93
C ILE A 20 1.81 -5.80 6.21
N THR A 21 1.49 -4.54 5.93
CA THR A 21 0.16 -3.98 6.25
C THR A 21 -0.94 -4.59 5.39
N ARG A 22 -0.70 -4.83 4.09
CA ARG A 22 -1.67 -5.46 3.19
C ARG A 22 -1.84 -6.95 3.49
N CYS A 23 -0.74 -7.66 3.77
CA CYS A 23 -0.78 -9.04 4.21
C CYS A 23 -1.52 -9.20 5.54
N LYS A 24 -1.31 -8.29 6.51
CA LYS A 24 -2.07 -8.29 7.77
C LYS A 24 -3.56 -8.12 7.53
N ALA A 25 -3.98 -7.21 6.67
CA ALA A 25 -5.39 -7.02 6.35
C ALA A 25 -6.04 -8.31 5.77
N ILE A 26 -5.32 -9.04 4.92
CA ILE A 26 -5.75 -10.34 4.40
C ILE A 26 -5.79 -11.38 5.51
N ALA A 27 -4.75 -11.47 6.34
CA ALA A 27 -4.64 -12.41 7.46
C ALA A 27 -5.79 -12.24 8.46
N ASP A 28 -6.09 -11.00 8.85
CA ASP A 28 -7.20 -10.68 9.77
C ASP A 28 -8.58 -11.13 9.18
N CYS A 29 -8.73 -11.10 7.85
CA CYS A 29 -9.91 -11.65 7.20
C CYS A 29 -9.93 -13.18 7.27
N PHE A 30 -8.82 -13.88 6.97
CA PHE A 30 -8.76 -15.34 7.07
C PHE A 30 -9.01 -15.86 8.49
N GLN A 31 -8.61 -15.10 9.52
CA GLN A 31 -8.89 -15.46 10.92
C GLN A 31 -10.39 -15.55 11.20
N ARG A 32 -11.21 -14.70 10.58
CA ARG A 32 -12.68 -14.76 10.67
C ARG A 32 -13.27 -16.06 10.08
N TYR A 33 -12.50 -16.75 9.22
CA TYR A 33 -12.83 -18.10 8.68
C TYR A 33 -12.18 -19.23 9.46
N GLY A 34 -11.62 -18.95 10.66
CA GLY A 34 -11.03 -19.94 11.54
C GLY A 34 -9.60 -20.37 11.16
N PHE A 35 -8.92 -19.62 10.32
CA PHE A 35 -7.50 -19.88 10.04
C PHE A 35 -6.61 -19.27 11.12
N LEU A 36 -5.62 -20.04 11.56
CA LEU A 36 -4.47 -19.49 12.28
C LEU A 36 -3.48 -18.89 11.27
N THR A 37 -2.92 -17.73 11.58
CA THR A 37 -2.02 -17.02 10.65
C THR A 37 -0.59 -16.99 11.16
N LYS A 38 0.36 -17.26 10.28
CA LYS A 38 1.79 -17.28 10.53
C LYS A 38 2.49 -16.49 9.43
N PHE A 39 3.45 -15.66 9.81
CA PHE A 39 4.24 -14.85 8.88
C PHE A 39 5.69 -15.36 8.85
N VAL A 40 6.21 -15.56 7.66
CA VAL A 40 7.64 -15.85 7.40
C VAL A 40 8.19 -14.61 6.69
N ILE A 41 9.02 -13.85 7.38
CA ILE A 41 9.39 -12.49 6.96
C ILE A 41 10.89 -12.35 6.79
N ASN A 42 11.30 -11.86 5.61
CA ASN A 42 12.63 -11.30 5.42
C ASN A 42 12.56 -9.81 5.83
N GLY A 43 13.18 -9.46 6.96
CA GLY A 43 13.05 -8.11 7.50
C GLY A 43 13.78 -7.89 8.82
N ASP A 44 13.34 -6.89 9.56
CA ASP A 44 13.89 -6.49 10.85
C ASP A 44 12.82 -6.28 11.92
N ALA A 45 13.22 -6.16 13.19
CA ALA A 45 12.32 -6.08 14.34
C ALA A 45 11.34 -4.89 14.32
N SER A 46 11.50 -3.91 13.43
CA SER A 46 10.55 -2.81 13.30
C SER A 46 9.15 -3.24 12.89
N ILE A 47 9.01 -4.46 12.29
CA ILE A 47 7.72 -5.03 11.90
C ILE A 47 6.80 -5.31 13.09
N TYR A 48 7.34 -5.47 14.29
CA TYR A 48 6.54 -5.70 15.50
C TYR A 48 5.69 -4.49 15.92
N SER A 49 5.91 -3.34 15.30
CA SER A 49 4.98 -2.21 15.38
C SER A 49 3.63 -2.47 14.67
N VAL A 50 3.58 -3.50 13.80
CA VAL A 50 2.42 -3.86 12.99
C VAL A 50 1.91 -5.26 13.29
N LEU A 51 2.81 -6.21 13.56
CA LEU A 51 2.51 -7.62 13.77
C LEU A 51 2.88 -8.07 15.20
N GLU A 52 2.09 -9.00 15.73
CA GLU A 52 2.40 -9.68 16.97
C GLU A 52 3.59 -10.63 16.79
N GLU A 53 4.59 -10.56 17.66
CA GLU A 53 5.82 -11.36 17.61
C GLU A 53 5.53 -12.87 17.57
N SER A 54 4.53 -13.32 18.32
CA SER A 54 4.12 -14.73 18.40
C SER A 54 3.68 -15.35 17.07
N ARG A 55 3.41 -14.53 16.06
CA ARG A 55 2.99 -14.96 14.72
C ARG A 55 4.11 -14.88 13.69
N VAL A 56 5.30 -14.44 14.06
CA VAL A 56 6.37 -14.10 13.13
C VAL A 56 7.55 -15.05 13.26
N ILE A 57 7.99 -15.59 12.13
CA ILE A 57 9.29 -16.22 11.95
C ILE A 57 10.09 -15.28 11.05
N MET A 58 11.13 -14.67 11.63
CA MET A 58 11.92 -13.65 10.94
C MET A 58 13.32 -14.18 10.61
N TYR A 59 13.65 -14.27 9.34
CA TYR A 59 14.96 -14.58 8.81
C TYR A 59 15.05 -14.27 7.32
N ASP A 60 16.26 -14.23 6.77
CA ASP A 60 16.51 -14.07 5.33
C ASP A 60 16.17 -15.39 4.59
N TRP A 61 14.88 -15.59 4.31
CA TRP A 61 14.38 -16.77 3.62
C TRP A 61 14.75 -16.79 2.13
N ILE A 62 15.26 -15.69 1.59
CA ILE A 62 15.78 -15.65 0.22
C ILE A 62 17.09 -16.43 0.14
N LYS A 63 17.97 -16.24 1.12
CA LYS A 63 19.27 -16.94 1.21
C LYS A 63 19.14 -18.34 1.79
N HIS A 64 18.26 -18.54 2.78
CA HIS A 64 18.10 -19.78 3.53
C HIS A 64 16.85 -20.56 3.10
N LYS A 65 16.84 -21.07 1.85
CA LYS A 65 15.68 -21.66 1.19
C LYS A 65 15.15 -22.93 1.86
N ASP A 66 16.03 -23.79 2.34
CA ASP A 66 15.66 -25.07 2.96
C ASP A 66 14.78 -24.85 4.20
N HIS A 67 15.11 -23.85 5.01
CA HIS A 67 14.28 -23.45 6.15
C HIS A 67 12.91 -22.90 5.74
N LEU A 68 12.77 -22.34 4.53
CA LEU A 68 11.49 -21.86 4.05
C LEU A 68 10.50 -23.00 3.89
N LEU A 69 10.88 -24.06 3.18
CA LEU A 69 10.02 -25.23 2.93
C LEU A 69 9.58 -25.90 4.23
N ASP A 70 10.51 -26.08 5.19
CA ASP A 70 10.20 -26.62 6.52
C ASP A 70 9.08 -25.82 7.22
N ASN A 71 9.12 -24.51 7.09
CA ASN A 71 8.11 -23.63 7.66
C ASN A 71 6.74 -23.68 6.95
N LEU A 72 6.68 -24.23 5.73
CA LEU A 72 5.48 -24.31 4.92
C LEU A 72 4.73 -25.63 5.02
N HIS A 73 5.35 -26.71 5.47
CA HIS A 73 4.74 -28.07 5.52
C HIS A 73 3.45 -28.15 6.34
N SER A 74 3.28 -27.31 7.35
CA SER A 74 2.04 -27.27 8.17
C SER A 74 0.94 -26.39 7.59
N SER A 75 1.17 -25.76 6.45
CA SER A 75 0.24 -24.81 5.85
C SER A 75 -0.96 -25.50 5.23
N SER A 76 -2.13 -24.92 5.38
CA SER A 76 -3.32 -25.29 4.59
C SER A 76 -3.44 -24.42 3.34
N ILE A 77 -2.90 -23.22 3.38
CA ILE A 77 -2.80 -22.25 2.29
C ILE A 77 -1.51 -21.47 2.49
N ILE A 78 -0.84 -21.12 1.40
CA ILE A 78 0.32 -20.23 1.40
C ILE A 78 -0.03 -18.95 0.64
N LEU A 79 0.23 -17.78 1.24
CA LEU A 79 0.16 -16.49 0.57
C LEU A 79 1.59 -15.97 0.36
N ILE A 80 1.90 -15.59 -0.88
CA ILE A 80 3.19 -15.02 -1.25
C ILE A 80 2.99 -13.57 -1.71
N ASP A 81 3.65 -12.66 -1.01
CA ASP A 81 3.71 -11.24 -1.35
C ASP A 81 5.15 -10.76 -1.27
N SER A 82 5.87 -10.85 -2.39
CA SER A 82 7.32 -10.66 -2.41
C SER A 82 7.80 -10.01 -3.69
N ILE A 83 8.71 -9.06 -3.56
CA ILE A 83 9.46 -8.46 -4.66
C ILE A 83 10.63 -9.38 -5.06
N GLU A 84 11.25 -10.02 -4.10
CA GLU A 84 12.52 -10.73 -4.24
C GLU A 84 12.38 -12.19 -4.65
N ILE A 85 11.21 -12.83 -4.44
CA ILE A 85 11.03 -14.25 -4.71
C ILE A 85 11.25 -14.58 -6.20
N THR A 86 11.99 -15.63 -6.47
CA THR A 86 12.31 -16.10 -7.83
C THR A 86 11.31 -17.13 -8.33
N ASN A 87 11.17 -17.28 -9.66
CA ASN A 87 10.36 -18.34 -10.25
C ASN A 87 10.77 -19.75 -9.79
N LYS A 88 12.06 -19.98 -9.54
CA LYS A 88 12.56 -21.23 -8.99
C LYS A 88 12.02 -21.49 -7.58
N GLN A 89 12.07 -20.50 -6.71
CA GLN A 89 11.52 -20.62 -5.35
C GLN A 89 10.01 -20.84 -5.36
N ILE A 90 9.29 -20.18 -6.27
CA ILE A 90 7.85 -20.41 -6.44
C ILE A 90 7.58 -21.87 -6.81
N ALA A 91 8.32 -22.43 -7.77
CA ALA A 91 8.20 -23.84 -8.15
C ALA A 91 8.52 -24.80 -6.99
N GLU A 92 9.54 -24.46 -6.19
CA GLU A 92 9.88 -25.23 -4.97
C GLU A 92 8.73 -25.15 -3.95
N ILE A 93 8.14 -23.99 -3.72
CA ILE A 93 6.99 -23.83 -2.79
C ILE A 93 5.76 -24.60 -3.31
N GLN A 94 5.54 -24.66 -4.63
CA GLN A 94 4.45 -25.45 -5.22
C GLN A 94 4.55 -26.94 -4.88
N SER A 95 5.78 -27.48 -4.69
CA SER A 95 5.97 -28.88 -4.31
C SER A 95 5.42 -29.24 -2.92
N VAL A 96 5.09 -28.24 -2.08
CA VAL A 96 4.39 -28.47 -0.81
C VAL A 96 2.96 -29.01 -1.02
N GLY A 97 2.38 -28.79 -2.21
CA GLY A 97 1.11 -29.39 -2.62
C GLY A 97 -0.15 -28.76 -2.01
N VAL A 98 -0.04 -27.55 -1.46
CA VAL A 98 -1.18 -26.77 -0.94
C VAL A 98 -1.52 -25.57 -1.84
N PRO A 99 -2.76 -25.05 -1.80
CA PRO A 99 -3.13 -23.88 -2.59
C PRO A 99 -2.25 -22.67 -2.28
N ILE A 100 -1.83 -21.97 -3.33
CA ILE A 100 -1.01 -20.76 -3.22
C ILE A 100 -1.81 -19.55 -3.68
N ILE A 101 -1.77 -18.49 -2.88
CA ILE A 101 -2.24 -17.16 -3.23
C ILE A 101 -1.01 -16.32 -3.55
N PHE A 102 -0.92 -15.82 -4.76
CA PHE A 102 0.19 -15.02 -5.21
C PHE A 102 -0.25 -13.57 -5.47
N ILE A 103 0.32 -12.61 -4.74
CA ILE A 103 0.12 -11.19 -5.00
C ILE A 103 1.09 -10.75 -6.08
N ASP A 104 0.55 -10.29 -7.21
CA ASP A 104 1.31 -9.90 -8.40
C ASP A 104 0.81 -8.58 -8.99
N ASP A 105 0.94 -7.53 -8.21
CA ASP A 105 0.55 -6.17 -8.55
C ASP A 105 1.46 -5.49 -9.60
N GLU A 106 2.48 -6.20 -10.08
CA GLU A 106 3.42 -5.71 -11.10
C GLU A 106 3.51 -6.59 -12.35
N LYS A 107 2.74 -7.68 -12.43
CA LYS A 107 2.70 -8.60 -13.60
C LYS A 107 4.08 -9.14 -13.97
N ARG A 108 4.90 -9.45 -12.97
CA ARG A 108 6.33 -9.78 -13.14
C ARG A 108 6.60 -11.24 -13.48
N ARG A 109 5.61 -12.12 -13.35
CA ARG A 109 5.87 -13.55 -13.30
C ARG A 109 4.93 -14.37 -14.17
N ASN A 110 5.49 -15.42 -14.77
CA ASN A 110 4.73 -16.48 -15.44
C ASN A 110 4.25 -17.48 -14.39
N PHE A 111 2.94 -17.78 -14.39
CA PHE A 111 2.30 -18.40 -13.26
C PHE A 111 2.07 -19.88 -13.39
N LEU A 112 2.07 -20.39 -12.26
CA LEU A 112 1.56 -21.51 -11.52
C LEU A 112 0.63 -22.38 -12.37
N GLU A 113 0.77 -23.68 -12.22
CA GLU A 113 -0.16 -24.63 -12.79
C GLU A 113 -1.54 -24.59 -12.10
N ALA A 114 -1.57 -24.15 -10.82
CA ALA A 114 -2.80 -24.01 -10.03
C ALA A 114 -2.62 -22.98 -8.89
N GLY A 115 -3.72 -22.38 -8.44
CA GLY A 115 -3.76 -21.43 -7.33
C GLY A 115 -4.47 -20.12 -7.66
N PHE A 116 -4.11 -19.06 -6.94
CA PHE A 116 -4.74 -17.74 -7.07
C PHE A 116 -3.69 -16.69 -7.40
N VAL A 117 -3.95 -15.88 -8.41
CA VAL A 117 -3.19 -14.66 -8.72
C VAL A 117 -4.06 -13.47 -8.37
N VAL A 118 -3.53 -12.58 -7.54
CA VAL A 118 -4.23 -11.41 -7.04
C VAL A 118 -3.49 -10.17 -7.50
N ASP A 119 -4.16 -9.32 -8.25
CA ASP A 119 -3.67 -8.00 -8.65
C ASP A 119 -4.81 -6.98 -8.48
N TRP A 120 -4.71 -6.14 -7.47
CA TRP A 120 -5.68 -5.07 -7.23
C TRP A 120 -5.29 -3.74 -7.85
N THR A 121 -4.26 -3.70 -8.70
CA THR A 121 -3.90 -2.49 -9.42
C THR A 121 -5.13 -1.90 -10.12
N VAL A 122 -5.32 -0.63 -9.99
CA VAL A 122 -6.43 0.07 -10.63
C VAL A 122 -6.32 -0.09 -12.15
N LEU A 123 -7.44 -0.40 -12.83
CA LEU A 123 -7.53 -0.77 -14.24
C LEU A 123 -6.89 -2.12 -14.61
N SER A 124 -6.45 -2.93 -13.65
CA SER A 124 -6.03 -4.30 -13.93
C SER A 124 -7.22 -5.14 -14.42
N ASP A 125 -7.04 -5.84 -15.52
CA ASP A 125 -8.04 -6.74 -16.08
C ASP A 125 -7.41 -8.02 -16.68
N ASN A 126 -8.25 -8.94 -17.16
CA ASN A 126 -7.79 -10.21 -17.74
C ASN A 126 -6.91 -10.06 -19.00
N LYS A 127 -6.93 -8.91 -19.67
CA LYS A 127 -6.12 -8.67 -20.86
C LYS A 127 -4.65 -8.48 -20.51
N ASP A 128 -4.39 -8.06 -19.29
CA ASP A 128 -3.04 -7.83 -18.77
C ASP A 128 -2.30 -9.14 -18.50
N TYR A 129 -3.04 -10.25 -18.37
CA TYR A 129 -2.50 -11.56 -18.06
C TYR A 129 -2.68 -12.51 -19.23
N PHE A 130 -1.58 -13.16 -19.62
CA PHE A 130 -1.68 -14.32 -20.51
C PHE A 130 -2.19 -15.51 -19.69
N VAL A 131 -3.48 -15.82 -19.82
CA VAL A 131 -4.12 -16.95 -19.13
C VAL A 131 -4.06 -18.19 -20.04
N PRO A 132 -3.16 -19.16 -19.79
CA PRO A 132 -3.15 -20.41 -20.53
C PRO A 132 -4.47 -21.16 -20.32
N ARG A 133 -5.12 -21.61 -21.39
CA ARG A 133 -6.42 -22.33 -21.34
C ARG A 133 -6.40 -23.61 -20.48
N LYS A 134 -5.24 -24.11 -20.10
CA LYS A 134 -5.04 -25.38 -19.38
C LYS A 134 -4.62 -25.23 -17.90
N ASN A 135 -4.36 -24.02 -17.41
CA ASN A 135 -3.96 -23.85 -16.02
C ASN A 135 -5.20 -23.78 -15.10
N LYS A 136 -5.03 -24.25 -13.87
CA LYS A 136 -6.04 -24.17 -12.80
C LYS A 136 -5.84 -22.93 -11.94
N VAL A 137 -5.44 -21.81 -12.54
CA VAL A 137 -5.21 -20.54 -11.83
C VAL A 137 -6.46 -19.69 -11.88
N THR A 138 -6.89 -19.24 -10.71
CA THR A 138 -7.97 -18.26 -10.56
C THR A 138 -7.36 -16.86 -10.44
N TYR A 139 -7.75 -15.96 -11.32
CA TYR A 139 -7.29 -14.56 -11.34
C TYR A 139 -8.32 -13.68 -10.62
N LEU A 140 -7.90 -12.96 -9.58
CA LEU A 140 -8.68 -12.01 -8.82
C LEU A 140 -8.11 -10.61 -9.08
N LEU A 141 -8.65 -9.95 -10.10
CA LEU A 141 -8.08 -8.72 -10.67
C LEU A 141 -8.95 -7.50 -10.39
N GLY A 142 -8.29 -6.35 -10.25
CA GLY A 142 -8.91 -5.04 -10.08
C GLY A 142 -9.01 -4.58 -8.64
N SER A 143 -9.09 -3.26 -8.49
CA SER A 143 -9.05 -2.55 -7.20
C SER A 143 -10.18 -2.90 -6.23
N GLN A 144 -11.21 -3.60 -6.70
CA GLN A 144 -12.27 -4.15 -5.83
C GLN A 144 -11.74 -5.16 -4.80
N TYR A 145 -10.57 -5.77 -5.03
CA TYR A 145 -9.93 -6.73 -4.14
C TYR A 145 -8.87 -6.10 -3.22
N THR A 146 -8.74 -4.77 -3.22
CA THR A 146 -7.72 -4.07 -2.42
C THR A 146 -7.83 -4.41 -0.93
N PRO A 147 -6.79 -4.96 -0.30
CA PRO A 147 -6.81 -5.31 1.12
C PRO A 147 -6.52 -4.09 1.98
N LEU A 148 -7.54 -3.34 2.33
CA LEU A 148 -7.45 -2.26 3.31
C LEU A 148 -7.66 -2.78 4.72
N ARG A 149 -6.96 -2.19 5.68
CA ARG A 149 -7.15 -2.45 7.12
C ARG A 149 -8.56 -2.01 7.56
N GLU A 150 -9.09 -2.62 8.61
CA GLU A 150 -10.48 -2.43 9.04
C GLU A 150 -10.83 -0.98 9.37
N GLU A 151 -9.87 -0.24 9.93
CA GLU A 151 -10.03 1.18 10.28
C GLU A 151 -10.40 2.04 9.06
N TYR A 152 -9.88 1.71 7.88
CA TYR A 152 -10.25 2.39 6.64
C TYR A 152 -11.66 1.98 6.17
N ASN A 153 -12.03 0.72 6.35
CA ASN A 153 -13.33 0.21 5.90
C ASN A 153 -14.49 0.89 6.63
N THR A 154 -14.34 1.13 7.92
CA THR A 154 -15.35 1.78 8.79
C THR A 154 -15.29 3.31 8.75
N ALA A 155 -14.21 3.88 8.22
CA ALA A 155 -14.01 5.32 8.17
C ALA A 155 -15.04 6.04 7.30
N LYS A 156 -15.54 7.17 7.78
CA LYS A 156 -16.38 8.08 6.99
C LYS A 156 -15.53 8.77 5.91
N LYS A 157 -16.17 9.10 4.79
CA LYS A 157 -15.51 9.88 3.74
C LYS A 157 -15.18 11.29 4.20
N ASN A 158 -14.08 11.83 3.68
CA ASN A 158 -13.71 13.22 3.87
C ASN A 158 -14.74 14.15 3.19
N LYS A 159 -15.01 15.27 3.84
CA LYS A 159 -15.88 16.33 3.29
C LYS A 159 -15.01 17.36 2.58
N ILE A 160 -15.22 17.54 1.27
CA ILE A 160 -14.49 18.55 0.49
C ILE A 160 -14.93 19.96 0.90
N LYS A 161 -14.02 20.72 1.51
CA LYS A 161 -14.22 22.12 1.92
C LYS A 161 -14.00 23.09 0.76
N ASP A 162 -14.42 24.34 0.94
CA ASP A 162 -14.25 25.36 -0.11
C ASP A 162 -12.78 25.66 -0.37
N ASN A 163 -11.98 25.82 0.68
CA ASN A 163 -10.57 26.16 0.62
C ASN A 163 -9.69 25.04 1.19
N ILE A 164 -8.44 24.98 0.76
CA ILE A 164 -7.40 24.12 1.34
C ILE A 164 -6.87 24.82 2.59
N GLN A 165 -7.21 24.28 3.76
CA GLN A 165 -6.78 24.76 5.06
C GLN A 165 -5.81 23.81 5.75
N SER A 166 -5.80 22.52 5.33
CA SER A 166 -4.97 21.48 5.90
C SER A 166 -4.43 20.57 4.80
N ILE A 167 -3.13 20.31 4.82
CA ILE A 167 -2.46 19.35 3.93
C ILE A 167 -1.73 18.32 4.78
N MET A 168 -1.86 17.04 4.42
CA MET A 168 -0.97 16.01 4.93
C MET A 168 0.17 15.76 3.94
N VAL A 169 1.34 15.36 4.48
CA VAL A 169 2.50 14.94 3.70
C VAL A 169 2.96 13.58 4.23
N THR A 170 3.11 12.60 3.34
CA THR A 170 3.56 11.26 3.71
C THR A 170 4.36 10.61 2.58
N PHE A 171 5.57 10.14 2.90
CA PHE A 171 6.46 9.41 1.99
C PHE A 171 6.83 8.04 2.56
N GLY A 172 5.80 7.34 3.10
CA GLY A 172 5.95 6.01 3.67
C GLY A 172 6.66 5.98 5.02
N GLY A 173 7.24 4.84 5.35
CA GLY A 173 7.85 4.62 6.66
C GLY A 173 9.23 5.22 6.85
N SER A 174 9.93 5.60 5.77
CA SER A 174 11.37 5.93 5.85
C SER A 174 11.78 7.18 5.06
N ASP A 175 10.90 7.76 4.24
CA ASP A 175 11.23 8.90 3.33
C ASP A 175 12.59 8.74 2.62
N VAL A 176 12.80 7.57 2.01
CA VAL A 176 14.08 7.13 1.42
C VAL A 176 14.68 8.11 0.40
N ARG A 177 13.87 9.01 -0.15
CA ARG A 177 14.27 10.03 -1.12
C ARG A 177 14.41 11.42 -0.51
N ASN A 178 14.24 11.55 0.82
CA ASN A 178 14.36 12.81 1.54
C ASN A 178 13.44 13.94 0.98
N LEU A 179 12.21 13.58 0.63
CA LEU A 179 11.25 14.49 0.01
C LEU A 179 10.49 15.35 1.01
N THR A 180 10.31 14.87 2.24
CA THR A 180 9.56 15.61 3.27
C THR A 180 10.11 17.02 3.50
N PRO A 181 11.42 17.25 3.69
CA PRO A 181 11.98 18.59 3.84
C PRO A 181 11.76 19.48 2.60
N PHE A 182 11.87 18.89 1.40
CA PHE A 182 11.62 19.61 0.14
C PHE A 182 10.19 20.13 0.06
N PHE A 183 9.19 19.24 0.31
CA PHE A 183 7.80 19.63 0.25
C PHE A 183 7.42 20.59 1.37
N LEU A 184 7.88 20.38 2.60
CA LEU A 184 7.60 21.28 3.73
C LEU A 184 8.12 22.69 3.46
N LYS A 185 9.40 22.83 3.00
CA LYS A 185 9.98 24.10 2.64
C LYS A 185 9.16 24.87 1.59
N ASN A 186 8.69 24.16 0.57
CA ASN A 186 7.93 24.77 -0.52
C ASN A 186 6.49 25.07 -0.14
N LEU A 187 5.84 24.20 0.63
CA LEU A 187 4.50 24.45 1.16
C LEU A 187 4.43 25.68 2.10
N ASN A 188 5.48 25.93 2.87
CA ASN A 188 5.56 27.13 3.70
C ASN A 188 5.49 28.42 2.88
N LYS A 189 6.04 28.40 1.66
CA LYS A 189 5.99 29.55 0.74
C LYS A 189 4.67 29.63 -0.02
N LEU A 190 4.19 28.49 -0.55
CA LEU A 190 3.03 28.43 -1.44
C LEU A 190 1.70 28.53 -0.68
N LEU A 191 1.66 28.05 0.56
CA LEU A 191 0.48 27.97 1.41
C LEU A 191 0.83 28.32 2.88
N PRO A 192 1.28 29.56 3.17
CA PRO A 192 1.83 29.93 4.48
C PRO A 192 0.83 29.79 5.64
N ASN A 193 -0.46 29.94 5.35
CA ASN A 193 -1.53 29.87 6.37
C ASN A 193 -2.17 28.46 6.47
N CYS A 194 -1.72 27.50 5.65
CA CYS A 194 -2.25 26.15 5.65
C CYS A 194 -1.59 25.32 6.76
N LYS A 195 -2.39 24.53 7.49
CA LYS A 195 -1.88 23.52 8.43
C LYS A 195 -1.20 22.40 7.67
N LYS A 196 0.01 22.06 8.05
CA LYS A 196 0.81 20.99 7.44
C LYS A 196 0.98 19.85 8.44
N ASN A 197 0.32 18.73 8.19
CA ASN A 197 0.41 17.51 8.98
C ASN A 197 1.45 16.59 8.32
N ILE A 198 2.62 16.51 8.90
CA ILE A 198 3.76 15.75 8.38
C ILE A 198 3.80 14.41 9.09
N ILE A 199 3.59 13.33 8.35
CA ILE A 199 3.66 11.97 8.87
C ILE A 199 5.12 11.55 8.94
N ILE A 200 5.57 11.19 10.14
CA ILE A 200 6.94 10.74 10.40
C ILE A 200 6.91 9.25 10.71
N GLY A 201 7.46 8.47 9.81
CA GLY A 201 7.62 7.03 9.99
C GLY A 201 8.82 6.68 10.86
N SER A 202 8.84 5.48 11.42
CA SER A 202 9.89 4.99 12.33
C SER A 202 11.28 4.85 11.67
N GLY A 203 11.32 4.82 10.33
CA GLY A 203 12.57 4.73 9.55
C GLY A 203 13.12 6.07 9.08
N PHE A 204 12.55 7.21 9.50
CA PHE A 204 13.04 8.53 9.08
C PHE A 204 14.42 8.83 9.68
N CYS A 205 15.38 9.17 8.84
CA CYS A 205 16.73 9.58 9.23
C CYS A 205 16.99 11.09 9.08
N ASN A 206 16.00 11.85 8.57
CA ASN A 206 16.13 13.24 8.16
C ASN A 206 15.40 14.24 9.06
N LEU A 207 15.05 13.87 10.29
CA LEU A 207 14.27 14.70 11.23
C LEU A 207 14.87 16.10 11.46
N GLN A 208 16.18 16.21 11.59
CA GLN A 208 16.84 17.50 11.75
C GLN A 208 16.62 18.44 10.57
N GLN A 209 16.55 17.90 9.35
CA GLN A 209 16.25 18.69 8.15
C GLN A 209 14.80 19.13 8.10
N ILE A 210 13.88 18.28 8.53
CA ILE A 210 12.45 18.59 8.62
C ILE A 210 12.21 19.71 9.65
N GLU A 211 12.81 19.59 10.84
CA GLU A 211 12.72 20.59 11.91
C GLU A 211 13.19 21.98 11.48
N LYS A 212 14.23 22.08 10.62
CA LYS A 212 14.70 23.37 10.07
C LYS A 212 13.63 24.13 9.28
N PHE A 213 12.69 23.42 8.66
CA PHE A 213 11.63 24.03 7.86
C PHE A 213 10.29 24.11 8.59
N LYS A 214 10.21 23.67 9.85
CA LYS A 214 8.99 23.73 10.64
C LYS A 214 8.61 25.20 10.93
N ASP A 215 7.36 25.52 10.67
CA ASP A 215 6.75 26.80 11.04
C ASP A 215 5.62 26.60 12.06
N LYS A 216 4.95 27.69 12.47
CA LYS A 216 3.85 27.64 13.45
C LYS A 216 2.64 26.82 12.99
N ASN A 217 2.50 26.55 11.69
CA ASN A 217 1.42 25.77 11.11
C ASN A 217 1.83 24.33 10.78
N THR A 218 3.05 23.91 11.17
CA THR A 218 3.58 22.57 10.93
C THR A 218 3.38 21.69 12.16
N ASN A 219 2.74 20.54 11.95
CA ASN A 219 2.54 19.51 12.96
C ASN A 219 3.24 18.22 12.51
N LEU A 220 4.26 17.78 13.27
CA LEU A 220 4.93 16.50 13.06
C LEU A 220 4.16 15.42 13.82
N ILE A 221 3.78 14.34 13.15
CA ILE A 221 2.96 13.27 13.70
C ILE A 221 3.77 11.98 13.67
N PHE A 222 4.12 11.50 14.86
CA PHE A 222 4.90 10.28 15.09
C PHE A 222 4.00 9.11 15.47
N GLU A 223 4.54 7.90 15.44
CA GLU A 223 3.89 6.66 15.91
C GLU A 223 2.48 6.48 15.35
N VAL A 224 2.36 6.60 14.03
CA VAL A 224 1.08 6.67 13.36
C VAL A 224 0.46 5.28 13.22
N THR A 225 -0.53 4.99 14.07
CA THR A 225 -1.41 3.82 13.91
C THR A 225 -2.34 3.98 12.71
N ALA A 226 -3.01 2.88 12.30
CA ALA A 226 -4.01 2.95 11.24
C ALA A 226 -5.15 3.94 11.54
N SER A 227 -5.66 3.92 12.76
CA SER A 227 -6.71 4.85 13.21
C SER A 227 -6.22 6.31 13.16
N LYS A 228 -4.97 6.57 13.57
CA LYS A 228 -4.39 7.92 13.49
C LYS A 228 -4.19 8.37 12.04
N MET A 229 -3.78 7.46 11.15
CA MET A 229 -3.67 7.77 9.73
C MET A 229 -5.03 8.15 9.13
N VAL A 230 -6.09 7.38 9.43
CA VAL A 230 -7.47 7.70 9.03
C VAL A 230 -7.88 9.09 9.53
N GLU A 231 -7.63 9.41 10.80
CA GLU A 231 -7.93 10.74 11.38
C GLU A 231 -7.23 11.85 10.61
N VAL A 232 -5.93 11.69 10.33
CA VAL A 232 -5.15 12.71 9.60
C VAL A 232 -5.64 12.84 8.16
N MET A 233 -5.92 11.73 7.47
CA MET A 233 -6.47 11.76 6.11
C MET A 233 -7.82 12.47 6.08
N GLN A 234 -8.74 12.15 7.01
CA GLN A 234 -10.06 12.79 7.12
C GLN A 234 -9.96 14.29 7.49
N GLY A 235 -8.96 14.66 8.28
CA GLY A 235 -8.71 16.05 8.67
C GLY A 235 -8.01 16.91 7.62
N SER A 236 -7.56 16.30 6.51
CA SER A 236 -6.79 16.99 5.46
C SER A 236 -7.62 17.27 4.22
N ASP A 237 -7.51 18.48 3.68
CA ASP A 237 -8.20 18.89 2.46
C ASP A 237 -7.47 18.44 1.19
N LEU A 238 -6.17 18.09 1.34
CA LEU A 238 -5.28 17.58 0.29
C LEU A 238 -4.18 16.73 0.92
N ALA A 239 -3.71 15.72 0.20
CA ALA A 239 -2.52 14.95 0.55
C ALA A 239 -1.40 15.19 -0.45
N ILE A 240 -0.14 15.13 0.01
CA ILE A 240 1.03 14.93 -0.82
C ILE A 240 1.63 13.59 -0.39
N ALA A 241 1.75 12.66 -1.33
CA ALA A 241 2.14 11.29 -1.03
C ALA A 241 3.02 10.69 -2.12
N SER A 242 3.67 9.57 -1.79
CA SER A 242 4.22 8.66 -2.79
C SER A 242 3.16 7.68 -3.30
N GLY A 243 3.48 6.98 -4.39
CA GLY A 243 2.68 5.86 -4.91
C GLY A 243 2.62 4.66 -3.96
N GLY A 244 1.80 3.66 -4.30
CA GLY A 244 1.62 2.41 -3.58
C GLY A 244 0.36 2.38 -2.69
N GLN A 245 0.35 1.53 -1.65
CA GLN A 245 -0.84 1.24 -0.83
C GLN A 245 -1.55 2.49 -0.27
N THR A 246 -0.81 3.55 0.04
CA THR A 246 -1.37 4.82 0.54
C THR A 246 -2.38 5.46 -0.43
N LEU A 247 -2.24 5.22 -1.75
CA LEU A 247 -3.19 5.76 -2.73
C LEU A 247 -4.59 5.15 -2.56
N TYR A 248 -4.66 3.86 -2.28
CA TYR A 248 -5.92 3.16 -2.01
C TYR A 248 -6.56 3.63 -0.69
N GLU A 249 -5.73 3.87 0.33
CA GLU A 249 -6.18 4.43 1.61
C GLU A 249 -6.77 5.83 1.42
N LEU A 250 -6.07 6.71 0.69
CA LEU A 250 -6.55 8.06 0.35
C LEU A 250 -7.82 8.04 -0.49
N ALA A 251 -7.89 7.13 -1.48
CA ALA A 251 -9.07 6.92 -2.31
C ALA A 251 -10.28 6.50 -1.48
N LYS A 252 -10.10 5.56 -0.52
CA LYS A 252 -11.16 5.10 0.38
C LYS A 252 -11.68 6.22 1.29
N ILE A 253 -10.79 7.02 1.86
CA ILE A 253 -11.13 8.17 2.70
C ILE A 253 -11.72 9.31 1.84
N GLY A 254 -11.34 9.37 0.58
CA GLY A 254 -11.77 10.41 -0.35
C GLY A 254 -10.99 11.72 -0.17
N THR A 255 -9.73 11.63 0.22
CA THR A 255 -8.82 12.77 0.32
C THR A 255 -8.05 12.92 -0.99
N PRO A 256 -8.25 14.01 -1.75
CA PRO A 256 -7.53 14.25 -3.00
C PRO A 256 -6.02 14.27 -2.77
N ALA A 257 -5.24 13.78 -3.74
CA ALA A 257 -3.79 13.68 -3.57
C ALA A 257 -2.98 14.22 -4.75
N ILE A 258 -1.86 14.85 -4.42
CA ILE A 258 -0.72 15.10 -5.32
C ILE A 258 0.29 13.99 -5.07
N VAL A 259 0.77 13.34 -6.12
CA VAL A 259 1.59 12.12 -6.00
C VAL A 259 2.91 12.27 -6.73
N VAL A 260 3.97 11.84 -6.05
CA VAL A 260 5.34 11.73 -6.57
C VAL A 260 5.73 10.26 -6.65
N LEU A 261 6.28 9.82 -7.75
CA LEU A 261 6.87 8.49 -7.86
C LEU A 261 8.27 8.47 -7.23
N ILE A 262 8.50 7.49 -6.36
CA ILE A 262 9.78 7.29 -5.65
C ILE A 262 10.42 5.94 -5.93
N ALA A 263 9.67 5.00 -6.52
CA ALA A 263 10.10 3.64 -6.81
C ALA A 263 9.35 3.09 -8.02
N GLU A 264 10.01 2.23 -8.80
CA GLU A 264 9.46 1.62 -10.02
C GLU A 264 8.21 0.78 -9.74
N ASN A 265 8.21 0.04 -8.64
CA ASN A 265 7.10 -0.83 -8.24
C ASN A 265 5.80 -0.10 -7.87
N ALA A 266 5.83 1.22 -7.77
CA ALA A 266 4.62 2.03 -7.56
C ALA A 266 4.06 2.64 -8.87
N LYS A 267 4.67 2.31 -10.02
CA LYS A 267 4.37 2.92 -11.32
C LYS A 267 2.97 2.59 -11.80
N SER A 268 2.64 1.31 -11.82
CA SER A 268 1.34 0.81 -12.31
C SER A 268 0.19 1.42 -11.51
N ASP A 269 0.28 1.40 -10.18
CA ASP A 269 -0.70 2.03 -9.29
C ASP A 269 -0.82 3.53 -9.55
N THR A 270 0.32 4.24 -9.59
CA THR A 270 0.30 5.70 -9.74
C THR A 270 -0.30 6.11 -11.09
N PHE A 271 0.07 5.43 -12.17
CA PHE A 271 -0.46 5.77 -13.49
C PHE A 271 -1.93 5.39 -13.63
N GLY A 272 -2.34 4.23 -13.11
CA GLY A 272 -3.76 3.85 -13.09
C GLY A 272 -4.61 4.87 -12.33
N TRP A 273 -4.21 5.26 -11.12
CA TRP A 273 -4.92 6.29 -10.35
C TRP A 273 -4.91 7.68 -11.00
N ALA A 274 -3.84 8.03 -11.74
CA ALA A 274 -3.78 9.28 -12.50
C ALA A 274 -4.68 9.24 -13.74
N GLU A 275 -4.75 8.11 -14.44
CA GLU A 275 -5.59 7.89 -15.62
C GLU A 275 -7.07 8.00 -15.28
N VAL A 276 -7.52 7.39 -14.18
CA VAL A 276 -8.90 7.55 -13.71
C VAL A 276 -9.19 8.93 -13.08
N GLY A 277 -8.20 9.81 -13.00
CA GLY A 277 -8.38 11.19 -12.56
C GLY A 277 -8.52 11.40 -11.06
N SER A 278 -8.21 10.40 -10.24
CA SER A 278 -8.37 10.46 -8.79
C SER A 278 -7.17 11.06 -8.05
N ILE A 279 -6.02 11.15 -8.72
CA ILE A 279 -4.80 11.80 -8.20
C ILE A 279 -4.23 12.81 -9.18
N SER A 280 -3.33 13.68 -8.70
CA SER A 280 -2.52 14.58 -9.52
C SER A 280 -1.06 14.13 -9.47
N TYR A 281 -0.62 13.36 -10.47
CA TYR A 281 0.77 12.98 -10.62
C TYR A 281 1.63 14.18 -11.03
N ILE A 282 2.82 14.35 -10.41
CA ILE A 282 3.71 15.50 -10.64
C ILE A 282 5.14 15.12 -11.07
N GLY A 283 5.45 13.86 -11.21
CA GLY A 283 6.75 13.41 -11.71
C GLY A 283 7.48 12.44 -10.79
N TRP A 284 8.67 12.04 -11.22
CA TRP A 284 9.60 11.27 -10.41
C TRP A 284 10.28 12.14 -9.35
N TRP A 285 10.73 11.51 -8.27
CA TRP A 285 11.34 12.16 -7.13
C TRP A 285 12.58 13.04 -7.46
N ASP A 286 13.32 12.70 -8.50
CA ASP A 286 14.50 13.41 -9.01
C ASP A 286 14.24 14.25 -10.27
N ASP A 287 12.96 14.41 -10.65
CA ASP A 287 12.58 15.30 -11.76
C ASP A 287 12.82 16.76 -11.36
N GLY A 288 13.71 17.45 -12.08
CA GLY A 288 14.00 18.86 -11.86
C GLY A 288 12.79 19.80 -11.99
N LYS A 289 11.63 19.29 -12.46
CA LYS A 289 10.38 20.03 -12.61
C LYS A 289 9.41 19.85 -11.44
N LEU A 290 9.76 19.09 -10.41
CA LEU A 290 8.84 18.78 -9.29
C LEU A 290 8.22 20.03 -8.66
N LEU A 291 9.03 21.08 -8.38
CA LEU A 291 8.50 22.32 -7.80
C LEU A 291 7.50 22.99 -8.73
N ARG A 292 7.84 23.15 -10.00
CA ARG A 292 6.95 23.75 -11.01
C ARG A 292 5.63 22.97 -11.14
N ASN A 293 5.73 21.64 -11.18
CA ASN A 293 4.55 20.77 -11.28
C ASN A 293 3.69 20.86 -10.02
N LEU A 294 4.30 20.92 -8.83
CA LEU A 294 3.61 21.17 -7.57
C LEU A 294 2.82 22.48 -7.59
N GLU A 295 3.46 23.58 -8.01
CA GLU A 295 2.82 24.91 -8.11
C GLU A 295 1.59 24.88 -9.04
N ILE A 296 1.74 24.29 -10.23
CA ILE A 296 0.64 24.15 -11.20
C ILE A 296 -0.51 23.33 -10.59
N LYS A 297 -0.22 22.16 -10.01
CA LYS A 297 -1.27 21.31 -9.45
C LYS A 297 -1.93 21.91 -8.22
N LEU A 298 -1.18 22.56 -7.34
CA LEU A 298 -1.76 23.31 -6.21
C LEU A 298 -2.69 24.40 -6.68
N SER A 299 -2.32 25.15 -7.72
CA SER A 299 -3.18 26.19 -8.31
C SER A 299 -4.49 25.61 -8.82
N LEU A 300 -4.45 24.51 -9.56
CA LEU A 300 -5.65 23.83 -10.07
C LEU A 300 -6.53 23.29 -8.93
N LEU A 301 -5.90 22.72 -7.89
CA LEU A 301 -6.59 22.10 -6.76
C LEU A 301 -7.12 23.11 -5.71
N LYS A 302 -6.86 24.43 -5.86
CA LYS A 302 -7.63 25.44 -5.14
C LYS A 302 -9.12 25.34 -5.46
N SER A 303 -9.48 24.89 -6.66
CA SER A 303 -10.88 24.63 -7.04
C SER A 303 -11.48 23.49 -6.23
N LYS A 304 -12.52 23.77 -5.44
CA LYS A 304 -13.34 22.76 -4.77
C LYS A 304 -13.90 21.73 -5.74
N LYS A 305 -14.37 22.20 -6.92
CA LYS A 305 -14.92 21.35 -7.97
C LYS A 305 -13.91 20.29 -8.40
N LYS A 306 -12.65 20.67 -8.67
CA LYS A 306 -11.60 19.73 -9.06
C LYS A 306 -11.29 18.70 -7.98
N ARG A 307 -11.20 19.10 -6.73
CA ARG A 307 -11.02 18.18 -5.60
C ARG A 307 -12.20 17.23 -5.41
N LYS A 308 -13.42 17.71 -5.68
CA LYS A 308 -14.62 16.88 -5.63
C LYS A 308 -14.65 15.86 -6.78
N GLU A 309 -14.29 16.25 -7.99
CA GLU A 309 -14.15 15.34 -9.13
C GLU A 309 -13.16 14.20 -8.81
N MET A 310 -11.98 14.53 -8.27
CA MET A 310 -10.98 13.51 -7.86
C MET A 310 -11.55 12.54 -6.82
N GLN A 311 -12.28 13.03 -5.82
CA GLN A 311 -12.93 12.20 -4.81
C GLN A 311 -13.98 11.28 -5.41
N ASP A 312 -14.77 11.78 -6.36
CA ASP A 312 -15.85 11.01 -6.97
C ASP A 312 -15.28 9.91 -7.88
N TYR A 313 -14.27 10.20 -8.67
CA TYR A 313 -13.55 9.19 -9.46
C TYR A 313 -12.94 8.10 -8.56
N ALA A 314 -12.25 8.48 -7.48
CA ALA A 314 -11.69 7.50 -6.55
C ALA A 314 -12.76 6.53 -6.00
N LYS A 315 -13.97 7.03 -5.74
CA LYS A 315 -15.08 6.24 -5.20
C LYS A 315 -15.50 5.08 -6.11
N GLU A 316 -15.40 5.25 -7.42
CA GLU A 316 -15.84 4.24 -8.39
C GLU A 316 -14.95 3.01 -8.39
N TYR A 317 -13.68 3.18 -7.98
CA TYR A 317 -12.66 2.15 -8.06
C TYR A 317 -12.32 1.50 -6.72
N ILE A 318 -12.85 1.98 -5.58
CA ILE A 318 -12.49 1.43 -4.27
C ILE A 318 -13.65 0.71 -3.59
N ASN A 319 -13.46 -0.56 -3.31
CA ASN A 319 -14.40 -1.34 -2.51
C ASN A 319 -14.03 -1.27 -1.02
N PRO A 320 -14.90 -0.77 -0.14
CA PRO A 320 -14.63 -0.72 1.29
C PRO A 320 -14.43 -2.12 1.94
N ASN A 321 -14.91 -3.17 1.29
CA ASN A 321 -14.82 -4.55 1.77
C ASN A 321 -13.86 -5.41 0.92
N GLY A 322 -12.87 -4.80 0.27
CA GLY A 322 -11.99 -5.48 -0.69
C GLY A 322 -11.28 -6.70 -0.12
N ALA A 323 -10.72 -6.61 1.09
CA ALA A 323 -10.09 -7.76 1.76
C ALA A 323 -11.10 -8.91 2.02
N ASN A 324 -12.33 -8.59 2.44
CA ASN A 324 -13.37 -9.61 2.64
C ASN A 324 -13.79 -10.23 1.30
N LEU A 325 -13.96 -9.42 0.26
CA LEU A 325 -14.32 -9.92 -1.07
C LEU A 325 -13.22 -10.86 -1.60
N LEU A 326 -11.96 -10.48 -1.46
CA LEU A 326 -10.80 -11.29 -1.82
C LEU A 326 -10.84 -12.66 -1.12
N VAL A 327 -10.88 -12.65 0.22
CA VAL A 327 -10.84 -13.88 1.02
C VAL A 327 -12.07 -14.75 0.76
N ASN A 328 -13.27 -14.18 0.65
CA ASN A 328 -14.49 -14.90 0.28
C ASN A 328 -14.35 -15.59 -1.08
N SER A 329 -13.79 -14.91 -2.08
CA SER A 329 -13.60 -15.48 -3.41
C SER A 329 -12.65 -16.68 -3.38
N ILE A 330 -11.58 -16.58 -2.59
CA ILE A 330 -10.61 -17.68 -2.40
C ILE A 330 -11.27 -18.86 -1.68
N ILE A 331 -11.93 -18.62 -0.55
CA ILE A 331 -12.56 -19.68 0.27
C ILE A 331 -13.64 -20.44 -0.51
N LYS A 332 -14.39 -19.77 -1.39
CA LYS A 332 -15.41 -20.42 -2.22
C LYS A 332 -14.83 -21.27 -3.34
N ALA A 333 -13.60 -21.01 -3.74
CA ALA A 333 -12.93 -21.72 -4.83
C ALA A 333 -12.01 -22.86 -4.34
N LEU A 334 -11.76 -22.95 -3.03
CA LEU A 334 -11.07 -24.06 -2.33
C LEU A 334 -12.02 -25.21 -2.03
#